data_bf60fe0d91d97a6173b1bfe39e7cf2c6
#
_entry.id   bf60fe0d91d97a6173b1bfe39e7cf2c6
#
_cell.length_a   1.000
_cell.length_b   1.000
_cell.length_c   1.000
_cell.angle_alpha   90.00
_cell.angle_beta   90.00
_cell.angle_gamma   90.00
#
_symmetry.space_group_name_H-M   'P 1'
#
loop_
_entity.id
_entity.type
_entity.pdbx_description
1 polymer ?
#
loop_
_entity_poly.entity_id
_entity_poly.type
_entity_poly.pdbx_seq_one_letter_code
_entity_poly.pdbx_strand_id
1 'polypeptide(L)'
;MQLKSILKIAATVIAAASVITLAGCGGDKDASASAAKSQAGSAKTYVVATRGTFRPFTYMDDKNNLTGYDVEILKEVEKRNPGIHFEFKTMAPSAGFVGMESGQVDIVANQITYNEERAAKTIYTKEVNNYIARKLAVRNDRNDINSLKDLKGKKVVTTTNSEVTRQLQKLNETMDPKMDLIYTDKGFTEGANLVVTGRADATPQYEVSITDAAKTLGLPIKAVGPVIASDPTYFALRKDEDHQKLANTIDKTLKDMKADGTLKKLSEEFLGKDYTVPQQ
;
A
#
# COMPACT_ATOMS: atom_id res chain seq x y z
N MET A 1 -13.65 30.74 -49.82
CA MET A 1 -14.48 29.80 -50.54
C MET A 1 -15.07 28.88 -49.50
N GLN A 2 -16.32 29.20 -49.06
CA GLN A 2 -17.62 28.70 -49.50
C GLN A 2 -17.66 27.15 -49.44
N LEU A 3 -18.60 26.42 -48.83
CA LEU A 3 -20.05 26.67 -48.51
C LEU A 3 -20.51 25.55 -47.59
N LYS A 4 -21.21 25.73 -46.46
CA LYS A 4 -22.65 25.55 -46.21
C LYS A 4 -23.31 24.27 -46.75
N SER A 5 -23.96 23.50 -45.83
CA SER A 5 -25.35 23.00 -45.87
C SER A 5 -25.60 22.13 -44.63
N ILE A 6 -26.40 22.41 -43.65
CA ILE A 6 -27.89 22.57 -43.48
C ILE A 6 -28.68 21.33 -43.94
N LEU A 7 -29.33 20.62 -43.00
CA LEU A 7 -30.76 20.23 -42.98
C LEU A 7 -31.00 19.19 -41.88
N LYS A 8 -31.67 19.46 -40.76
CA LYS A 8 -33.10 19.60 -40.41
C LYS A 8 -33.94 18.31 -40.41
N ILE A 9 -34.56 18.06 -39.25
CA ILE A 9 -35.93 17.54 -38.96
C ILE A 9 -36.09 16.02 -39.02
N ALA A 10 -36.63 15.31 -38.01
CA ALA A 10 -37.96 15.43 -37.41
C ALA A 10 -38.09 14.68 -36.07
N ALA A 11 -38.86 15.27 -35.21
CA ALA A 11 -39.44 14.66 -34.01
C ALA A 11 -40.59 13.73 -34.37
N THR A 12 -40.72 12.62 -33.63
CA THR A 12 -42.03 11.93 -33.58
C THR A 12 -42.25 11.46 -32.14
N VAL A 13 -43.21 12.13 -31.49
CA VAL A 13 -43.85 11.78 -30.22
C VAL A 13 -44.89 10.71 -30.57
N ILE A 14 -44.90 9.58 -29.84
CA ILE A 14 -46.07 8.72 -29.73
C ILE A 14 -46.29 8.44 -28.25
N ALA A 15 -47.35 9.09 -27.73
CA ALA A 15 -47.99 8.73 -26.48
C ALA A 15 -49.01 7.63 -26.75
N ALA A 16 -49.04 6.59 -25.97
CA ALA A 16 -50.17 5.68 -25.86
C ALA A 16 -50.42 5.35 -24.40
N ALA A 17 -51.50 5.91 -23.90
CA ALA A 17 -52.15 5.52 -22.67
C ALA A 17 -53.11 4.35 -22.94
N SER A 18 -53.18 3.38 -22.02
CA SER A 18 -54.35 2.46 -21.88
C SER A 18 -54.25 1.74 -20.55
N VAL A 19 -55.00 2.09 -19.63
CA VAL A 19 -56.32 1.63 -19.15
C VAL A 19 -56.24 0.53 -18.10
N ILE A 20 -56.75 0.95 -16.95
CA ILE A 20 -57.03 0.21 -15.73
C ILE A 20 -58.22 -0.75 -15.99
N THR A 21 -58.17 -1.98 -15.52
CA THR A 21 -59.35 -2.76 -15.18
C THR A 21 -59.20 -3.35 -13.77
N LEU A 22 -60.05 -2.88 -12.87
CA LEU A 22 -60.42 -3.54 -11.61
C LEU A 22 -61.54 -4.55 -11.88
N ALA A 23 -61.42 -5.76 -11.35
CA ALA A 23 -62.45 -6.62 -10.80
C ALA A 23 -61.78 -7.95 -10.42
N GLY A 24 -62.03 -8.61 -9.31
CA GLY A 24 -62.94 -8.57 -8.23
C GLY A 24 -62.70 -9.76 -7.31
N CYS A 25 -63.18 -9.67 -6.13
CA CYS A 25 -63.18 -10.53 -4.94
C CYS A 25 -63.07 -12.04 -5.08
N GLY A 26 -62.42 -12.66 -4.09
CA GLY A 26 -62.81 -13.98 -3.59
C GLY A 26 -61.73 -14.76 -2.85
N GLY A 27 -61.71 -14.70 -1.52
CA GLY A 27 -61.64 -15.85 -0.63
C GLY A 27 -60.30 -16.58 -0.31
N ASP A 28 -59.91 -16.38 0.95
CA ASP A 28 -59.31 -17.33 1.90
C ASP A 28 -57.87 -17.88 1.77
N LYS A 29 -57.12 -17.43 2.80
CA LYS A 29 -56.11 -18.15 3.62
C LYS A 29 -55.10 -19.05 2.92
N ASP A 30 -53.82 -18.62 2.92
CA ASP A 30 -52.81 -19.16 3.83
C ASP A 30 -51.42 -18.58 3.55
N ALA A 31 -50.72 -18.35 4.67
CA ALA A 31 -49.26 -18.32 4.82
C ALA A 31 -48.46 -17.24 4.09
N SER A 32 -48.33 -16.17 4.80
CA SER A 32 -47.17 -15.30 4.90
C SER A 32 -45.85 -16.04 4.65
N ALA A 33 -45.24 -15.76 3.49
CA ALA A 33 -43.83 -15.82 3.32
C ALA A 33 -43.43 -14.50 2.67
N SER A 34 -43.38 -13.46 3.49
CA SER A 34 -42.72 -12.18 3.15
C SER A 34 -41.22 -12.51 3.06
N ALA A 35 -40.77 -12.84 1.86
CA ALA A 35 -39.35 -12.79 1.54
C ALA A 35 -38.90 -11.34 1.72
N ALA A 36 -38.31 -11.07 2.87
CA ALA A 36 -37.53 -9.89 3.08
C ALA A 36 -36.41 -9.89 2.01
N LYS A 37 -36.64 -9.24 0.89
CA LYS A 37 -35.54 -8.75 0.04
C LYS A 37 -34.71 -7.84 0.93
N SER A 38 -33.63 -8.39 1.49
CA SER A 38 -32.55 -7.59 2.04
C SER A 38 -32.14 -6.64 0.94
N GLN A 39 -32.43 -5.36 1.09
CA GLN A 39 -31.73 -4.31 0.38
C GLN A 39 -30.26 -4.47 0.77
N ALA A 40 -29.50 -5.17 -0.07
CA ALA A 40 -28.06 -5.06 -0.06
C ALA A 40 -27.77 -3.58 -0.42
N GLY A 41 -27.59 -2.75 0.60
CA GLY A 41 -27.13 -1.38 0.43
C GLY A 41 -25.85 -1.45 -0.41
N SER A 42 -25.71 -0.56 -1.40
CA SER A 42 -24.50 -0.45 -2.20
C SER A 42 -23.30 -0.31 -1.26
N ALA A 43 -22.25 -1.11 -1.51
CA ALA A 43 -21.02 -1.02 -0.72
C ALA A 43 -20.50 0.43 -0.72
N LYS A 44 -20.06 0.90 0.42
CA LYS A 44 -19.46 2.23 0.56
C LYS A 44 -18.05 2.19 -0.02
N THR A 45 -17.78 3.10 -0.96
CA THR A 45 -16.47 3.20 -1.62
C THR A 45 -15.54 4.09 -0.82
N TYR A 46 -14.30 3.62 -0.63
CA TYR A 46 -13.20 4.36 -0.02
C TYR A 46 -12.01 4.39 -0.98
N VAL A 47 -11.43 5.57 -1.19
CA VAL A 47 -10.29 5.79 -2.09
C VAL A 47 -8.99 5.47 -1.37
N VAL A 48 -8.23 4.52 -1.90
CA VAL A 48 -6.94 4.09 -1.37
C VAL A 48 -5.80 4.62 -2.23
N ALA A 49 -4.97 5.47 -1.67
CA ALA A 49 -3.73 5.92 -2.30
C ALA A 49 -2.60 4.91 -2.05
N THR A 50 -1.94 4.50 -3.11
CA THR A 50 -0.78 3.62 -3.06
C THR A 50 0.20 3.93 -4.19
N ARG A 51 1.48 3.53 -4.09
CA ARG A 51 2.48 3.93 -5.08
C ARG A 51 2.36 3.21 -6.42
N GLY A 52 2.00 1.93 -6.43
CA GLY A 52 1.93 1.12 -7.65
C GLY A 52 3.27 0.78 -8.32
N THR A 53 4.39 1.20 -7.71
CA THR A 53 5.77 0.95 -8.20
C THR A 53 6.71 0.48 -7.08
N PHE A 54 6.16 0.00 -5.97
CA PHE A 54 6.90 -0.41 -4.78
C PHE A 54 6.76 -1.92 -4.55
N ARG A 55 7.44 -2.72 -5.36
CA ARG A 55 7.51 -4.18 -5.20
C ARG A 55 8.22 -4.55 -3.90
N PRO A 56 7.78 -5.65 -3.25
CA PRO A 56 6.60 -6.47 -3.55
C PRO A 56 5.32 -6.02 -2.81
N PHE A 57 5.28 -4.79 -2.28
CA PHE A 57 4.21 -4.30 -1.42
C PHE A 57 3.02 -3.72 -2.19
N THR A 58 3.28 -2.86 -3.17
CA THR A 58 2.26 -2.21 -4.02
C THR A 58 2.84 -1.99 -5.42
N TYR A 59 2.41 -2.75 -6.41
CA TYR A 59 2.97 -2.67 -7.76
C TYR A 59 1.97 -3.12 -8.83
N MET A 60 2.24 -2.72 -10.08
CA MET A 60 1.53 -3.25 -11.23
C MET A 60 2.16 -4.58 -11.65
N ASP A 61 1.33 -5.62 -11.83
CA ASP A 61 1.77 -6.90 -12.40
C ASP A 61 2.00 -6.81 -13.92
N ASP A 62 2.43 -7.91 -14.54
CA ASP A 62 2.71 -7.98 -15.97
C ASP A 62 1.44 -7.80 -16.85
N LYS A 63 0.24 -7.91 -16.24
CA LYS A 63 -1.06 -7.67 -16.86
C LYS A 63 -1.60 -6.27 -16.58
N ASN A 64 -0.79 -5.42 -15.96
CA ASN A 64 -1.16 -4.07 -15.52
C ASN A 64 -2.29 -4.03 -14.48
N ASN A 65 -2.38 -5.06 -13.62
CA ASN A 65 -3.25 -5.04 -12.45
C ASN A 65 -2.46 -4.60 -11.22
N LEU A 66 -3.08 -3.76 -10.39
CA LEU A 66 -2.49 -3.38 -9.11
C LEU A 66 -2.57 -4.55 -8.13
N THR A 67 -1.43 -4.91 -7.55
CA THR A 67 -1.27 -6.02 -6.61
C THR A 67 -0.12 -5.74 -5.63
N GLY A 68 0.20 -6.71 -4.80
CA GLY A 68 1.25 -6.67 -3.77
C GLY A 68 0.66 -6.76 -2.37
N TYR A 69 1.53 -6.96 -1.39
CA TYR A 69 1.14 -7.32 -0.03
C TYR A 69 0.09 -6.39 0.59
N ASP A 70 0.30 -5.06 0.55
CA ASP A 70 -0.64 -4.08 1.12
C ASP A 70 -1.99 -4.07 0.38
N VAL A 71 -1.93 -4.25 -0.96
CA VAL A 71 -3.12 -4.26 -1.82
C VAL A 71 -3.96 -5.51 -1.54
N GLU A 72 -3.33 -6.67 -1.45
CA GLU A 72 -4.04 -7.94 -1.23
C GLU A 72 -4.61 -8.04 0.19
N ILE A 73 -3.97 -7.43 1.19
CA ILE A 73 -4.58 -7.28 2.52
C ILE A 73 -5.91 -6.53 2.42
N LEU A 74 -5.94 -5.36 1.76
CA LEU A 74 -7.17 -4.58 1.64
C LEU A 74 -8.22 -5.27 0.78
N LYS A 75 -7.84 -5.99 -0.27
CA LYS A 75 -8.77 -6.83 -1.05
C LYS A 75 -9.39 -7.93 -0.18
N GLU A 76 -8.62 -8.56 0.71
CA GLU A 76 -9.16 -9.55 1.64
C GLU A 76 -10.05 -8.89 2.71
N VAL A 77 -9.72 -7.67 3.16
CA VAL A 77 -10.62 -6.88 4.03
C VAL A 77 -11.95 -6.61 3.33
N GLU A 78 -11.94 -6.16 2.07
CA GLU A 78 -13.14 -5.95 1.26
C GLU A 78 -13.97 -7.22 1.13
N LYS A 79 -13.35 -8.32 0.77
CA LYS A 79 -14.00 -9.64 0.62
C LYS A 79 -14.69 -10.10 1.90
N ARG A 80 -14.11 -9.86 3.07
CA ARG A 80 -14.70 -10.21 4.38
C ARG A 80 -15.77 -9.22 4.85
N ASN A 81 -15.85 -8.03 4.24
CA ASN A 81 -16.76 -6.97 4.63
C ASN A 81 -17.54 -6.43 3.41
N PRO A 82 -18.62 -7.11 2.96
CA PRO A 82 -19.32 -6.78 1.71
C PRO A 82 -19.91 -5.38 1.63
N GLY A 83 -19.99 -4.64 2.76
CA GLY A 83 -20.41 -3.24 2.82
C GLY A 83 -19.31 -2.23 2.49
N ILE A 84 -18.08 -2.69 2.20
CA ILE A 84 -16.90 -1.88 1.90
C ILE A 84 -16.43 -2.18 0.47
N HIS A 85 -16.05 -1.15 -0.26
CA HIS A 85 -15.36 -1.23 -1.54
C HIS A 85 -14.14 -0.31 -1.54
N PHE A 86 -12.99 -0.80 -2.01
CA PHE A 86 -11.76 -0.02 -2.14
C PHE A 86 -11.46 0.34 -3.59
N GLU A 87 -11.46 1.65 -3.90
CA GLU A 87 -10.97 2.19 -5.17
C GLU A 87 -9.50 2.58 -5.03
N PHE A 88 -8.61 1.84 -5.68
CA PHE A 88 -7.18 2.12 -5.62
C PHE A 88 -6.75 3.19 -6.62
N LYS A 89 -5.98 4.19 -6.16
CA LYS A 89 -5.35 5.23 -6.99
C LYS A 89 -3.84 5.23 -6.78
N THR A 90 -3.10 5.15 -7.88
CA THR A 90 -1.63 5.16 -7.82
C THR A 90 -1.10 6.58 -7.73
N MET A 91 -0.37 6.87 -6.66
CA MET A 91 0.29 8.15 -6.42
C MET A 91 1.40 8.02 -5.38
N ALA A 92 2.27 9.04 -5.28
CA ALA A 92 3.27 9.10 -4.22
C ALA A 92 2.58 9.19 -2.84
N PRO A 93 3.10 8.53 -1.77
CA PRO A 93 2.50 8.58 -0.44
C PRO A 93 2.30 10.01 0.09
N SER A 94 3.24 10.93 -0.19
CA SER A 94 3.10 12.35 0.15
C SER A 94 1.88 13.00 -0.49
N ALA A 95 1.61 12.72 -1.76
CA ALA A 95 0.39 13.17 -2.45
C ALA A 95 -0.87 12.52 -1.86
N GLY A 96 -0.79 11.25 -1.43
CA GLY A 96 -1.87 10.56 -0.73
C GLY A 96 -2.25 11.28 0.59
N PHE A 97 -1.26 11.68 1.40
CA PHE A 97 -1.52 12.44 2.62
C PHE A 97 -2.12 13.82 2.35
N VAL A 98 -1.67 14.53 1.33
CA VAL A 98 -2.29 15.80 0.88
C VAL A 98 -3.73 15.55 0.40
N GLY A 99 -3.96 14.45 -0.33
CA GLY A 99 -5.30 14.02 -0.75
C GLY A 99 -6.23 13.71 0.42
N MET A 100 -5.72 13.19 1.54
CA MET A 100 -6.51 13.02 2.77
C MET A 100 -6.96 14.35 3.36
N GLU A 101 -6.06 15.34 3.45
CA GLU A 101 -6.39 16.67 3.97
C GLU A 101 -7.46 17.36 3.12
N SER A 102 -7.48 17.13 1.81
CA SER A 102 -8.49 17.66 0.87
C SER A 102 -9.73 16.78 0.73
N GLY A 103 -9.81 15.63 1.40
CA GLY A 103 -10.94 14.69 1.32
C GLY A 103 -11.03 13.87 0.04
N GLN A 104 -9.98 13.85 -0.79
CA GLN A 104 -9.92 13.08 -2.04
C GLN A 104 -9.40 11.65 -1.84
N VAL A 105 -8.76 11.38 -0.71
CA VAL A 105 -8.18 10.09 -0.33
C VAL A 105 -8.68 9.73 1.06
N ASP A 106 -9.05 8.48 1.24
CA ASP A 106 -9.54 7.94 2.50
C ASP A 106 -8.45 7.15 3.25
N ILE A 107 -7.61 6.43 2.51
CA ILE A 107 -6.56 5.56 3.06
C ILE A 107 -5.25 5.77 2.30
N VAL A 108 -4.12 5.77 3.01
CA VAL A 108 -2.79 5.57 2.42
C VAL A 108 -2.27 4.20 2.81
N ALA A 109 -2.03 3.35 1.81
CA ALA A 109 -1.51 2.00 1.92
C ALA A 109 -0.19 1.89 1.14
N ASN A 110 0.96 1.98 1.83
CA ASN A 110 2.28 1.92 1.22
C ASN A 110 3.38 1.70 2.27
N GLN A 111 3.27 0.64 3.08
CA GLN A 111 4.21 0.33 4.15
C GLN A 111 4.43 1.52 5.09
N ILE A 112 3.34 2.09 5.60
CA ILE A 112 3.38 3.30 6.40
C ILE A 112 3.81 2.95 7.83
N THR A 113 4.97 3.46 8.25
CA THR A 113 5.42 3.40 9.65
C THR A 113 4.78 4.51 10.48
N TYR A 114 4.64 4.28 11.78
CA TYR A 114 4.10 5.28 12.69
C TYR A 114 4.98 6.54 12.73
N ASN A 115 4.34 7.70 12.78
CA ASN A 115 4.98 8.99 12.94
C ASN A 115 4.05 9.91 13.74
N GLU A 116 4.53 10.51 14.82
CA GLU A 116 3.73 11.35 15.74
C GLU A 116 3.11 12.56 15.05
N GLU A 117 3.86 13.25 14.21
CA GLU A 117 3.36 14.42 13.48
C GLU A 117 2.19 14.05 12.57
N ARG A 118 2.30 12.91 11.86
CA ARG A 118 1.18 12.38 11.05
C ARG A 118 0.02 11.91 11.91
N ALA A 119 0.26 11.27 13.04
CA ALA A 119 -0.78 10.78 13.95
C ALA A 119 -1.65 11.92 14.53
N ALA A 120 -1.11 13.14 14.60
CA ALA A 120 -1.91 14.31 14.95
C ALA A 120 -3.04 14.57 13.93
N LYS A 121 -2.82 14.24 12.65
CA LYS A 121 -3.71 14.55 11.51
C LYS A 121 -4.41 13.33 10.90
N THR A 122 -3.95 12.10 11.18
CA THR A 122 -4.46 10.86 10.60
C THR A 122 -4.78 9.83 11.67
N ILE A 123 -5.61 8.85 11.33
CA ILE A 123 -5.83 7.63 12.12
C ILE A 123 -4.89 6.57 11.58
N TYR A 124 -4.17 5.88 12.46
CA TYR A 124 -3.46 4.65 12.12
C TYR A 124 -4.30 3.45 12.54
N THR A 125 -4.29 2.36 11.77
CA THR A 125 -4.75 1.06 12.25
C THR A 125 -3.93 0.69 13.50
N LYS A 126 -4.53 -0.07 14.41
CA LYS A 126 -3.85 -0.57 15.64
C LYS A 126 -3.13 -1.87 15.37
N GLU A 127 -3.71 -2.69 14.50
CA GLU A 127 -3.11 -3.96 14.10
C GLU A 127 -1.99 -3.71 13.08
N VAL A 128 -0.85 -4.30 13.34
CA VAL A 128 0.32 -4.23 12.46
C VAL A 128 0.07 -5.07 11.22
N ASN A 129 0.36 -4.53 10.04
CA ASN A 129 0.29 -5.26 8.77
C ASN A 129 1.43 -6.28 8.67
N ASN A 130 2.65 -5.81 8.90
CA ASN A 130 3.89 -6.59 8.92
C ASN A 130 5.00 -5.82 9.63
N TYR A 131 6.09 -6.51 9.93
CA TYR A 131 7.33 -5.93 10.46
C TYR A 131 8.41 -5.96 9.39
N ILE A 132 8.80 -4.79 8.88
CA ILE A 132 9.76 -4.71 7.78
C ILE A 132 11.17 -4.82 8.34
N ALA A 133 11.88 -5.88 7.94
CA ALA A 133 13.30 -6.02 8.25
C ALA A 133 14.15 -5.14 7.34
N ARG A 134 14.94 -4.26 7.92
CA ARG A 134 15.91 -3.43 7.21
C ARG A 134 17.31 -4.02 7.34
N LYS A 135 18.02 -4.16 6.20
CA LYS A 135 19.40 -4.62 6.14
C LYS A 135 20.23 -3.72 5.23
N LEU A 136 21.52 -3.99 5.15
CA LEU A 136 22.39 -3.37 4.16
C LEU A 136 22.31 -4.14 2.84
N ALA A 137 22.11 -3.42 1.73
CA ALA A 137 22.32 -3.92 0.39
C ALA A 137 23.75 -3.59 -0.04
N VAL A 138 24.47 -4.58 -0.51
CA VAL A 138 25.81 -4.45 -1.09
C VAL A 138 25.88 -5.21 -2.41
N ARG A 139 26.90 -4.95 -3.23
CA ARG A 139 27.15 -5.74 -4.43
C ARG A 139 27.51 -7.20 -4.07
N ASN A 140 27.13 -8.16 -4.90
CA ASN A 140 27.27 -9.59 -4.62
C ASN A 140 28.71 -10.04 -4.31
N ASP A 141 29.70 -9.39 -4.92
CA ASP A 141 31.13 -9.69 -4.72
C ASP A 141 31.74 -9.05 -3.46
N ARG A 142 30.98 -8.20 -2.74
CA ARG A 142 31.45 -7.57 -1.50
C ARG A 142 31.29 -8.52 -0.32
N ASN A 143 32.36 -8.69 0.45
CA ASN A 143 32.38 -9.50 1.67
C ASN A 143 32.95 -8.75 2.88
N ASP A 144 33.33 -7.50 2.68
CA ASP A 144 33.96 -6.62 3.69
C ASP A 144 32.93 -5.76 4.47
N ILE A 145 31.64 -5.83 4.11
CA ILE A 145 30.55 -5.10 4.78
C ILE A 145 29.52 -6.12 5.27
N ASN A 146 29.44 -6.30 6.59
CA ASN A 146 28.52 -7.24 7.24
C ASN A 146 27.78 -6.60 8.43
N SER A 147 28.02 -5.32 8.71
CA SER A 147 27.37 -4.58 9.79
C SER A 147 27.45 -3.07 9.56
N LEU A 148 26.71 -2.29 10.35
CA LEU A 148 26.83 -0.83 10.34
C LEU A 148 28.24 -0.35 10.72
N LYS A 149 29.00 -1.12 11.52
CA LYS A 149 30.36 -0.76 11.91
C LYS A 149 31.34 -0.80 10.74
N ASP A 150 31.09 -1.65 9.74
CA ASP A 150 31.94 -1.81 8.57
C ASP A 150 31.76 -0.67 7.54
N LEU A 151 30.79 0.23 7.82
CA LEU A 151 30.54 1.40 6.96
C LEU A 151 31.53 2.54 7.20
N LYS A 152 32.48 2.43 8.12
CA LYS A 152 33.53 3.43 8.34
C LYS A 152 34.30 3.74 7.05
N GLY A 153 34.33 5.01 6.66
CA GLY A 153 34.99 5.47 5.43
C GLY A 153 34.35 5.00 4.13
N LYS A 154 33.19 4.36 4.19
CA LYS A 154 32.47 3.89 3.01
C LYS A 154 31.47 4.91 2.51
N LYS A 155 31.16 4.82 1.21
CA LYS A 155 30.09 5.60 0.55
C LYS A 155 28.76 4.91 0.75
N VAL A 156 27.84 5.56 1.46
CA VAL A 156 26.51 4.98 1.79
C VAL A 156 25.43 5.84 1.16
N VAL A 157 24.67 5.29 0.23
CA VAL A 157 23.53 6.01 -0.35
C VAL A 157 22.29 5.82 0.51
N THR A 158 21.56 6.91 0.73
CA THR A 158 20.33 6.92 1.54
C THR A 158 19.32 7.92 0.97
N THR A 159 18.05 7.78 1.36
CA THR A 159 16.97 8.66 0.89
C THR A 159 16.90 9.92 1.76
N THR A 160 16.88 11.10 1.14
CA THR A 160 16.75 12.39 1.83
C THR A 160 15.58 12.38 2.83
N ASN A 161 15.80 12.95 4.02
CA ASN A 161 14.78 13.12 5.07
C ASN A 161 14.09 11.83 5.57
N SER A 162 14.67 10.65 5.32
CA SER A 162 14.14 9.39 5.86
C SER A 162 14.59 9.14 7.30
N GLU A 163 13.86 8.29 8.02
CA GLU A 163 14.24 7.89 9.39
C GLU A 163 15.61 7.20 9.40
N VAL A 164 15.87 6.33 8.43
CA VAL A 164 17.17 5.65 8.32
C VAL A 164 18.30 6.64 8.06
N THR A 165 18.05 7.72 7.32
CA THR A 165 19.05 8.78 7.11
C THR A 165 19.42 9.45 8.44
N ARG A 166 18.44 9.81 9.27
CA ARG A 166 18.69 10.36 10.61
C ARG A 166 19.50 9.42 11.48
N GLN A 167 19.18 8.12 11.45
CA GLN A 167 19.94 7.10 12.20
C GLN A 167 21.39 7.00 11.71
N LEU A 168 21.64 7.00 10.39
CA LEU A 168 22.98 6.99 9.82
C LEU A 168 23.75 8.27 10.17
N GLN A 169 23.12 9.44 10.09
CA GLN A 169 23.75 10.72 10.47
C GLN A 169 24.18 10.70 11.94
N LYS A 170 23.30 10.26 12.84
CA LYS A 170 23.61 10.13 14.26
C LYS A 170 24.76 9.14 14.52
N LEU A 171 24.74 8.00 13.86
CA LEU A 171 25.83 7.02 13.95
C LEU A 171 27.15 7.61 13.43
N ASN A 172 27.08 8.40 12.36
CA ASN A 172 28.23 9.03 11.73
C ASN A 172 28.92 10.10 12.61
N GLU A 173 28.22 10.66 13.62
CA GLU A 173 28.81 11.60 14.59
C GLU A 173 29.97 10.96 15.37
N THR A 174 29.86 9.66 15.65
CA THR A 174 30.85 8.89 16.46
C THR A 174 31.77 8.01 15.62
N MET A 175 31.61 8.01 14.29
CA MET A 175 32.46 7.20 13.40
C MET A 175 33.76 7.92 13.03
N ASP A 176 34.86 7.15 13.01
CA ASP A 176 36.17 7.57 12.50
C ASP A 176 36.81 6.41 11.75
N PRO A 177 37.09 6.54 10.43
CA PRO A 177 36.65 7.65 9.54
C PRO A 177 35.14 7.65 9.33
N LYS A 178 34.56 8.82 9.11
CA LYS A 178 33.13 9.00 8.86
C LYS A 178 32.70 8.35 7.56
N MET A 179 31.42 7.91 7.52
CA MET A 179 30.76 7.52 6.25
C MET A 179 30.62 8.76 5.34
N ASP A 180 30.79 8.56 4.04
CA ASP A 180 30.39 9.51 3.01
C ASP A 180 28.92 9.24 2.61
N LEU A 181 28.00 10.08 3.09
CA LEU A 181 26.55 9.90 2.85
C LEU A 181 26.15 10.55 1.52
N ILE A 182 25.69 9.72 0.59
CA ILE A 182 25.14 10.13 -0.71
C ILE A 182 23.62 10.15 -0.61
N TYR A 183 23.01 11.29 -0.91
CA TYR A 183 21.56 11.46 -0.82
C TYR A 183 20.88 11.29 -2.18
N THR A 184 19.72 10.60 -2.21
CA THR A 184 18.88 10.45 -3.39
C THR A 184 17.40 10.56 -3.05
N ASP A 185 16.62 11.16 -3.95
CA ASP A 185 15.15 11.26 -3.85
C ASP A 185 14.44 10.27 -4.78
N LYS A 186 15.19 9.56 -5.63
CA LYS A 186 14.64 8.68 -6.67
C LYS A 186 14.35 7.25 -6.19
N GLY A 187 14.50 7.02 -4.87
CA GLY A 187 14.17 5.74 -4.24
C GLY A 187 15.22 4.65 -4.39
N PHE A 188 14.82 3.42 -4.04
CA PHE A 188 15.76 2.29 -3.91
C PHE A 188 16.45 1.89 -5.20
N THR A 189 15.75 1.90 -6.33
CA THR A 189 16.35 1.47 -7.61
C THR A 189 17.56 2.32 -8.00
N GLU A 190 17.52 3.63 -7.77
CA GLU A 190 18.71 4.47 -8.00
C GLU A 190 19.81 4.17 -6.99
N GLY A 191 19.48 4.05 -5.70
CA GLY A 191 20.43 3.68 -4.67
C GLY A 191 21.13 2.34 -4.96
N ALA A 192 20.35 1.33 -5.38
CA ALA A 192 20.87 0.04 -5.80
C ALA A 192 21.80 0.15 -7.02
N ASN A 193 21.45 0.97 -8.02
CA ASN A 193 22.30 1.20 -9.20
C ASN A 193 23.63 1.89 -8.83
N LEU A 194 23.62 2.82 -7.85
CA LEU A 194 24.87 3.41 -7.36
C LEU A 194 25.76 2.37 -6.69
N VAL A 195 25.16 1.40 -5.97
CA VAL A 195 25.89 0.27 -5.37
C VAL A 195 26.43 -0.66 -6.46
N VAL A 196 25.61 -1.05 -7.43
CA VAL A 196 25.99 -1.94 -8.54
C VAL A 196 27.16 -1.36 -9.34
N THR A 197 27.13 -0.06 -9.64
CA THR A 197 28.16 0.64 -10.42
C THR A 197 29.42 0.99 -9.60
N GLY A 198 29.46 0.67 -8.31
CA GLY A 198 30.58 0.98 -7.42
C GLY A 198 30.71 2.47 -7.05
N ARG A 199 29.69 3.28 -7.34
CA ARG A 199 29.62 4.69 -6.95
C ARG A 199 29.24 4.86 -5.48
N ALA A 200 28.60 3.84 -4.90
CA ALA A 200 28.39 3.67 -3.48
C ALA A 200 28.78 2.26 -3.06
N ASP A 201 29.09 2.08 -1.77
CA ASP A 201 29.48 0.78 -1.19
C ASP A 201 28.29 0.00 -0.67
N ALA A 202 27.32 0.71 -0.10
CA ALA A 202 26.11 0.12 0.49
C ALA A 202 24.91 1.07 0.43
N THR A 203 23.70 0.50 0.60
CA THR A 203 22.47 1.23 0.87
C THR A 203 21.60 0.45 1.87
N PRO A 204 21.11 1.08 2.96
CA PRO A 204 20.12 0.44 3.82
C PRO A 204 18.77 0.35 3.11
N GLN A 205 18.16 -0.84 3.12
CA GLN A 205 16.86 -1.07 2.52
C GLN A 205 16.14 -2.25 3.17
N TYR A 206 14.87 -2.41 2.90
CA TYR A 206 14.11 -3.59 3.31
C TYR A 206 14.69 -4.84 2.65
N GLU A 207 14.94 -5.87 3.46
CA GLU A 207 15.51 -7.14 2.99
C GLU A 207 14.74 -7.72 1.81
N VAL A 208 13.40 -7.68 1.89
CA VAL A 208 12.52 -8.16 0.83
C VAL A 208 12.68 -7.36 -0.48
N SER A 209 12.85 -6.03 -0.40
CA SER A 209 13.07 -5.22 -1.60
C SER A 209 14.45 -5.46 -2.23
N ILE A 210 15.47 -5.73 -1.42
CA ILE A 210 16.79 -6.12 -1.92
C ILE A 210 16.69 -7.45 -2.66
N THR A 211 16.03 -8.45 -2.06
CA THR A 211 15.85 -9.79 -2.62
C THR A 211 15.00 -9.73 -3.90
N ASP A 212 13.91 -8.96 -3.89
CA ASP A 212 13.07 -8.78 -5.08
C ASP A 212 13.84 -8.13 -6.22
N ALA A 213 14.58 -7.05 -5.97
CA ALA A 213 15.38 -6.38 -7.00
C ALA A 213 16.49 -7.29 -7.57
N ALA A 214 17.14 -8.08 -6.74
CA ALA A 214 18.13 -9.07 -7.22
C ALA A 214 17.44 -10.12 -8.12
N LYS A 215 16.27 -10.60 -7.75
CA LYS A 215 15.57 -11.68 -8.46
C LYS A 215 14.87 -11.17 -9.74
N THR A 216 14.14 -10.06 -9.65
CA THR A 216 13.25 -9.59 -10.74
C THR A 216 13.93 -8.62 -11.70
N LEU A 217 14.89 -7.82 -11.21
CA LEU A 217 15.64 -6.87 -12.04
C LEU A 217 17.05 -7.38 -12.39
N GLY A 218 17.43 -8.57 -11.88
CA GLY A 218 18.75 -9.15 -12.14
C GLY A 218 19.90 -8.31 -11.56
N LEU A 219 19.65 -7.46 -10.56
CA LEU A 219 20.69 -6.62 -9.97
C LEU A 219 21.66 -7.49 -9.16
N PRO A 220 22.99 -7.35 -9.37
CA PRO A 220 24.00 -8.12 -8.65
C PRO A 220 24.21 -7.59 -7.22
N ILE A 221 23.16 -7.59 -6.42
CA ILE A 221 23.14 -7.13 -5.01
C ILE A 221 22.64 -8.22 -4.09
N LYS A 222 23.07 -8.16 -2.82
CA LYS A 222 22.61 -9.03 -1.74
C LYS A 222 22.37 -8.24 -0.47
N ALA A 223 21.44 -8.74 0.37
CA ALA A 223 21.27 -8.28 1.74
C ALA A 223 22.36 -8.89 2.63
N VAL A 224 22.97 -8.07 3.49
CA VAL A 224 24.02 -8.51 4.41
C VAL A 224 23.79 -7.97 5.82
N GLY A 225 24.42 -8.64 6.79
CA GLY A 225 24.44 -8.26 8.18
C GLY A 225 23.15 -8.56 8.95
N PRO A 226 23.10 -8.17 10.24
CA PRO A 226 21.91 -8.30 11.07
C PRO A 226 20.79 -7.37 10.60
N VAL A 227 19.58 -7.60 11.12
CA VAL A 227 18.47 -6.66 10.96
C VAL A 227 18.83 -5.34 11.68
N ILE A 228 18.86 -4.24 10.93
CA ILE A 228 19.15 -2.90 11.44
C ILE A 228 17.94 -2.35 12.19
N ALA A 229 16.74 -2.60 11.65
CA ALA A 229 15.47 -2.21 12.21
C ALA A 229 14.39 -3.21 11.79
N SER A 230 13.39 -3.41 12.65
CA SER A 230 12.19 -4.20 12.38
C SER A 230 10.99 -3.31 12.66
N ASP A 231 10.60 -2.52 11.66
CA ASP A 231 9.60 -1.46 11.80
C ASP A 231 8.19 -2.02 11.54
N PRO A 232 7.24 -1.83 12.46
CA PRO A 232 5.84 -2.17 12.22
C PRO A 232 5.23 -1.20 11.21
N THR A 233 4.39 -1.73 10.31
CA THR A 233 3.65 -0.95 9.32
C THR A 233 2.16 -1.02 9.52
N TYR A 234 1.47 0.01 9.07
CA TYR A 234 0.06 0.25 9.29
C TYR A 234 -0.61 0.83 8.05
N PHE A 235 -1.93 0.84 8.02
CA PHE A 235 -2.69 1.72 7.14
C PHE A 235 -2.93 3.06 7.85
N ALA A 236 -2.83 4.15 7.10
CA ALA A 236 -3.17 5.48 7.59
C ALA A 236 -4.48 5.94 6.95
N LEU A 237 -5.44 6.40 7.76
CA LEU A 237 -6.77 6.79 7.32
C LEU A 237 -7.03 8.27 7.63
N ARG A 238 -7.96 8.88 6.89
CA ARG A 238 -8.44 10.23 7.16
C ARG A 238 -9.01 10.32 8.59
N LYS A 239 -8.84 11.46 9.23
CA LYS A 239 -9.22 11.64 10.64
C LYS A 239 -10.61 12.21 10.78
N ASP A 240 -11.62 11.33 10.80
CA ASP A 240 -13.02 11.62 11.11
C ASP A 240 -13.70 10.37 11.71
N GLU A 241 -14.96 10.52 12.12
CA GLU A 241 -15.71 9.45 12.79
C GLU A 241 -15.97 8.24 11.87
N ASP A 242 -16.24 8.48 10.59
CA ASP A 242 -16.48 7.43 9.62
C ASP A 242 -15.22 6.58 9.38
N HIS A 243 -14.08 7.23 9.22
CA HIS A 243 -12.81 6.55 9.04
C HIS A 243 -12.31 5.87 10.32
N GLN A 244 -12.74 6.35 11.50
CA GLN A 244 -12.49 5.60 12.74
C GLN A 244 -13.27 4.27 12.76
N LYS A 245 -14.51 4.25 12.27
CA LYS A 245 -15.29 3.01 12.12
C LYS A 245 -14.64 2.06 11.10
N LEU A 246 -14.16 2.61 9.98
CA LEU A 246 -13.42 1.86 8.97
C LEU A 246 -12.13 1.27 9.54
N ALA A 247 -11.33 2.07 10.26
CA ALA A 247 -10.09 1.61 10.91
C ALA A 247 -10.37 0.45 11.88
N ASN A 248 -11.42 0.56 12.70
CA ASN A 248 -11.84 -0.51 13.62
C ASN A 248 -12.25 -1.80 12.87
N THR A 249 -12.88 -1.66 11.71
CA THR A 249 -13.25 -2.81 10.85
C THR A 249 -12.00 -3.45 10.25
N ILE A 250 -11.06 -2.66 9.74
CA ILE A 250 -9.78 -3.14 9.23
C ILE A 250 -9.00 -3.85 10.34
N ASP A 251 -8.90 -3.26 11.53
CA ASP A 251 -8.22 -3.85 12.69
C ASP A 251 -8.82 -5.20 13.08
N LYS A 252 -10.15 -5.28 13.18
CA LYS A 252 -10.82 -6.55 13.47
C LYS A 252 -10.48 -7.60 12.40
N THR A 253 -10.55 -7.22 11.14
CA THR A 253 -10.28 -8.14 10.03
C THR A 253 -8.82 -8.59 10.02
N LEU A 254 -7.86 -7.68 10.24
CA LEU A 254 -6.43 -8.02 10.36
C LEU A 254 -6.18 -8.99 11.51
N LYS A 255 -6.86 -8.78 12.65
CA LYS A 255 -6.78 -9.71 13.80
C LYS A 255 -7.31 -11.09 13.43
N ASP A 256 -8.45 -11.17 12.74
CA ASP A 256 -9.02 -12.43 12.25
C ASP A 256 -8.07 -13.10 11.23
N MET A 257 -7.45 -12.33 10.30
CA MET A 257 -6.46 -12.82 9.33
C MET A 257 -5.17 -13.32 9.98
N LYS A 258 -4.76 -12.74 11.10
CA LYS A 258 -3.65 -13.25 11.91
C LYS A 258 -4.01 -14.59 12.56
N ALA A 259 -5.20 -14.67 13.14
CA ALA A 259 -5.67 -15.86 13.86
C ALA A 259 -5.87 -17.08 12.93
N ASP A 260 -6.38 -16.87 11.72
CA ASP A 260 -6.64 -17.94 10.74
C ASP A 260 -5.45 -18.21 9.79
N GLY A 261 -4.33 -17.48 9.93
CA GLY A 261 -3.13 -17.66 9.14
C GLY A 261 -3.15 -17.01 7.75
N THR A 262 -4.23 -16.33 7.38
CA THR A 262 -4.34 -15.66 6.06
C THR A 262 -3.26 -14.57 5.90
N LEU A 263 -3.01 -13.76 6.94
CA LEU A 263 -2.01 -12.70 6.86
C LEU A 263 -0.60 -13.27 6.70
N LYS A 264 -0.29 -14.36 7.42
CA LYS A 264 0.97 -15.11 7.27
C LYS A 264 1.13 -15.64 5.84
N LYS A 265 0.08 -16.26 5.29
CA LYS A 265 0.11 -16.77 3.91
C LYS A 265 0.38 -15.68 2.89
N LEU A 266 -0.28 -14.52 3.00
CA LEU A 266 0.01 -13.36 2.15
C LEU A 266 1.45 -12.88 2.32
N SER A 267 1.98 -12.86 3.56
CA SER A 267 3.37 -12.51 3.82
C SER A 267 4.34 -13.48 3.13
N GLU A 268 4.13 -14.79 3.25
CA GLU A 268 4.97 -15.79 2.61
C GLU A 268 4.88 -15.71 1.08
N GLU A 269 3.68 -15.48 0.51
CA GLU A 269 3.46 -15.37 -0.93
C GLU A 269 4.17 -14.15 -1.54
N PHE A 270 3.97 -12.96 -0.96
CA PHE A 270 4.48 -11.71 -1.53
C PHE A 270 5.89 -11.36 -1.03
N LEU A 271 6.19 -11.65 0.23
CA LEU A 271 7.43 -11.22 0.88
C LEU A 271 8.46 -12.35 1.04
N GLY A 272 8.07 -13.60 0.74
CA GLY A 272 8.95 -14.77 0.74
C GLY A 272 9.16 -15.42 2.10
N LYS A 273 8.71 -14.81 3.20
CA LYS A 273 8.68 -15.38 4.56
C LYS A 273 7.64 -14.69 5.44
N ASP A 274 7.47 -15.18 6.66
CA ASP A 274 6.56 -14.61 7.64
C ASP A 274 7.13 -13.32 8.26
N TYR A 275 6.64 -12.16 7.77
CA TYR A 275 6.90 -10.84 8.32
C TYR A 275 5.76 -10.34 9.22
N THR A 276 4.79 -11.18 9.58
CA THR A 276 3.69 -10.79 10.49
C THR A 276 4.12 -10.71 11.95
N VAL A 277 5.35 -11.15 12.24
CA VAL A 277 6.00 -11.08 13.55
C VAL A 277 7.30 -10.26 13.45
N PRO A 278 7.77 -9.67 14.58
CA PRO A 278 9.03 -8.92 14.59
C PRO A 278 10.22 -9.74 14.07
N GLN A 279 11.06 -9.12 13.26
CA GLN A 279 12.24 -9.74 12.67
C GLN A 279 13.48 -9.48 13.54
N GLN A 280 14.31 -10.49 13.73
CA GLN A 280 15.56 -10.44 14.51
C GLN A 280 16.80 -10.40 13.60
#